data_0ab12957c440e5a6db98482af86dfd00
#
_entry.id   0ab12957c440e5a6db98482af86dfd00
#
_cell.length_a   1.000
_cell.length_b   1.000
_cell.length_c   1.000
_cell.angle_alpha   90.00
_cell.angle_beta   90.00
_cell.angle_gamma   90.00
#
_symmetry.space_group_name_H-M   'P 1'
#
loop_
_entity.id
_entity.type
_entity.pdbx_description
1 polymer ?
#
loop_
_entity_poly.entity_id
_entity_poly.type
_entity_poly.pdbx_seq_one_letter_code
_entity_poly.pdbx_strand_id
1 'polypeptide(L)'
;LVAALAGMVYSLLLAFASINLKADQTIGGTALNLLATAIAVVIAKYFSESGSAKLNYANRPFLFSIGGLELSIFVPLGIILLIISYVVLYKTRFGLRLRACGEHPQAADSVGINVYKMRYAGVVISGALGAIGGMAYIVPPVQTWNFEVGVAGAGFLAMAVMIFGQWKPFNIFGAAMFFAVFKSLANIADSTFLAQLHWSSNIYNMMPFVASMIILAFTSKNSMAPKAEGIPYDKGSR
;
A
#
# COMPACT_ATOMS: atom_id res chain seq x y z
N LEU A 1 -4.24 -15.83 2.34
CA LEU A 1 -3.76 -16.06 3.72
C LEU A 1 -2.25 -16.13 3.78
N VAL A 2 -1.57 -16.97 2.98
CA VAL A 2 -0.11 -17.13 2.99
C VAL A 2 0.61 -15.79 2.76
N ALA A 3 0.19 -15.00 1.75
CA ALA A 3 0.76 -13.68 1.49
C ALA A 3 0.61 -12.73 2.69
N ALA A 4 -0.56 -12.73 3.33
CA ALA A 4 -0.79 -11.90 4.52
C ALA A 4 0.13 -12.28 5.68
N LEU A 5 0.31 -13.59 5.93
CA LEU A 5 1.23 -14.09 6.96
C LEU A 5 2.69 -13.71 6.64
N ALA A 6 3.12 -13.88 5.39
CA ALA A 6 4.45 -13.47 4.94
C ALA A 6 4.68 -11.97 5.15
N GLY A 7 3.68 -11.14 4.79
CA GLY A 7 3.73 -9.70 5.01
C GLY A 7 3.79 -9.31 6.49
N MET A 8 3.03 -10.00 7.35
CA MET A 8 3.12 -9.81 8.81
C MET A 8 4.52 -10.09 9.33
N VAL A 9 5.09 -11.25 8.97
CA VAL A 9 6.43 -11.64 9.42
C VAL A 9 7.48 -10.67 8.90
N TYR A 10 7.38 -10.28 7.62
CA TYR A 10 8.33 -9.34 7.02
C TYR A 10 8.25 -7.95 7.67
N SER A 11 7.05 -7.47 7.97
CA SER A 11 6.84 -6.17 8.62
C SER A 11 7.38 -6.11 10.06
N LEU A 12 7.58 -7.24 10.73
CA LEU A 12 8.23 -7.28 12.04
C LEU A 12 9.67 -6.76 12.01
N LEU A 13 10.37 -6.90 10.88
CA LEU A 13 11.71 -6.35 10.70
C LEU A 13 11.67 -4.81 10.79
N LEU A 14 10.71 -4.18 10.10
CA LEU A 14 10.50 -2.74 10.17
C LEU A 14 10.06 -2.32 11.59
N ALA A 15 9.13 -3.06 12.19
CA ALA A 15 8.67 -2.78 13.54
C ALA A 15 9.81 -2.81 14.55
N PHE A 16 10.66 -3.83 14.49
CA PHE A 16 11.82 -3.94 15.37
C PHE A 16 12.81 -2.80 15.15
N ALA A 17 13.17 -2.50 13.90
CA ALA A 17 14.10 -1.43 13.57
C ALA A 17 13.59 -0.05 14.03
N SER A 18 12.33 0.28 13.73
CA SER A 18 11.78 1.61 13.99
C SER A 18 11.33 1.81 15.44
N ILE A 19 10.84 0.76 16.11
CA ILE A 19 10.29 0.86 17.47
C ILE A 19 11.36 0.60 18.53
N ASN A 20 12.16 -0.47 18.38
CA ASN A 20 13.16 -0.86 19.38
C ASN A 20 14.48 -0.14 19.16
N LEU A 21 14.97 -0.11 17.91
CA LEU A 21 16.25 0.53 17.59
C LEU A 21 16.11 2.03 17.35
N LYS A 22 14.87 2.57 17.33
CA LYS A 22 14.57 3.97 17.04
C LYS A 22 15.19 4.45 15.71
N ALA A 23 15.38 3.52 14.74
CA ALA A 23 15.90 3.84 13.42
C ALA A 23 14.89 4.69 12.65
N ASP A 24 15.42 5.51 11.73
CA ASP A 24 14.60 6.28 10.80
C ASP A 24 13.71 5.35 9.97
N GLN A 25 12.41 5.64 9.97
CA GLN A 25 11.40 4.78 9.31
C GLN A 25 11.53 4.80 7.80
N THR A 26 11.95 5.94 7.23
CA THR A 26 12.12 6.11 5.78
C THR A 26 13.31 5.31 5.29
N ILE A 27 14.45 5.42 6.00
CA ILE A 27 15.67 4.66 5.67
C ILE A 27 15.42 3.16 5.85
N GLY A 28 14.82 2.75 6.99
CA GLY A 28 14.48 1.36 7.25
C GLY A 28 13.50 0.79 6.24
N GLY A 29 12.47 1.55 5.87
CA GLY A 29 11.50 1.18 4.84
C GLY A 29 12.12 1.00 3.47
N THR A 30 13.03 1.91 3.07
CA THR A 30 13.74 1.84 1.79
C THR A 30 14.67 0.62 1.74
N ALA A 31 15.42 0.37 2.80
CA ALA A 31 16.30 -0.79 2.90
C ALA A 31 15.52 -2.11 2.81
N LEU A 32 14.37 -2.21 3.50
CA LEU A 32 13.50 -3.37 3.42
C LEU A 32 12.86 -3.53 2.04
N ASN A 33 12.51 -2.45 1.36
CA ASN A 33 11.99 -2.52 0.00
C ASN A 33 13.02 -3.13 -0.97
N LEU A 34 14.29 -2.73 -0.87
CA LEU A 34 15.37 -3.32 -1.66
C LEU A 34 15.60 -4.80 -1.29
N LEU A 35 15.59 -5.11 0.00
CA LEU A 35 15.73 -6.48 0.49
C LEU A 35 14.58 -7.37 0.00
N ALA A 36 13.33 -6.89 0.02
CA ALA A 36 12.18 -7.64 -0.47
C ALA A 36 12.32 -8.01 -1.95
N THR A 37 12.75 -7.06 -2.78
CA THR A 37 13.00 -7.30 -4.21
C THR A 37 14.12 -8.33 -4.40
N ALA A 38 15.22 -8.21 -3.68
CA ALA A 38 16.33 -9.16 -3.75
C ALA A 38 15.90 -10.58 -3.35
N ILE A 39 15.18 -10.74 -2.24
CA ILE A 39 14.65 -12.02 -1.77
C ILE A 39 13.69 -12.60 -2.83
N ALA A 40 12.79 -11.79 -3.38
CA ALA A 40 11.83 -12.23 -4.38
C ALA A 40 12.52 -12.74 -5.65
N VAL A 41 13.57 -12.06 -6.12
CA VAL A 41 14.37 -12.48 -7.29
C VAL A 41 15.09 -13.79 -7.00
N VAL A 42 15.71 -13.95 -5.82
CA VAL A 42 16.41 -15.19 -5.44
C VAL A 42 15.43 -16.36 -5.39
N ILE A 43 14.28 -16.18 -4.73
CA ILE A 43 13.24 -17.21 -4.65
C ILE A 43 12.72 -17.55 -6.04
N ALA A 44 12.42 -16.55 -6.88
CA ALA A 44 11.94 -16.77 -8.23
C ALA A 44 12.92 -17.57 -9.08
N LYS A 45 14.22 -17.23 -9.01
CA LYS A 45 15.28 -17.98 -9.72
C LYS A 45 15.44 -19.41 -9.22
N TYR A 46 15.26 -19.62 -7.92
CA TYR A 46 15.35 -20.96 -7.33
C TYR A 46 14.20 -21.87 -7.79
N PHE A 47 12.97 -21.35 -7.89
CA PHE A 47 11.81 -22.11 -8.33
C PHE A 47 11.61 -22.13 -9.86
N SER A 48 12.36 -21.33 -10.60
CA SER A 48 12.27 -21.29 -12.06
C SER A 48 13.19 -22.35 -12.67
N GLU A 49 12.64 -23.24 -13.50
CA GLU A 49 13.41 -24.23 -14.26
C GLU A 49 14.46 -23.60 -15.20
N SER A 50 14.20 -22.39 -15.68
CA SER A 50 15.10 -21.63 -16.55
C SER A 50 16.09 -20.74 -15.79
N GLY A 51 16.07 -20.73 -14.45
CA GLY A 51 16.90 -19.83 -13.64
C GLY A 51 16.58 -18.33 -13.81
N SER A 52 15.44 -18.00 -14.43
CA SER A 52 15.01 -16.63 -14.65
C SER A 52 14.22 -16.09 -13.46
N ALA A 53 14.23 -14.77 -13.26
CA ALA A 53 13.39 -14.11 -12.26
C ALA A 53 11.92 -13.97 -12.68
N LYS A 54 11.49 -14.68 -13.72
CA LYS A 54 10.12 -14.70 -14.23
C LYS A 54 9.43 -15.98 -13.79
N LEU A 55 8.25 -15.85 -13.20
CA LEU A 55 7.39 -16.97 -12.88
C LEU A 55 6.09 -16.89 -13.67
N ASN A 56 5.72 -18.06 -14.25
CA ASN A 56 4.42 -18.26 -14.88
C ASN A 56 3.46 -18.87 -13.87
N TYR A 57 2.25 -18.36 -13.83
CA TYR A 57 1.21 -18.86 -12.92
C TYR A 57 -0.19 -18.72 -13.55
N ALA A 58 -1.13 -19.51 -13.05
CA ALA A 58 -2.52 -19.41 -13.47
C ALA A 58 -3.22 -18.27 -12.70
N ASN A 59 -3.73 -17.27 -13.41
CA ASN A 59 -4.50 -16.17 -12.82
C ASN A 59 -6.02 -16.42 -12.83
N ARG A 60 -6.50 -17.34 -13.66
CA ARG A 60 -7.94 -17.68 -13.80
C ARG A 60 -8.66 -17.99 -12.49
N PRO A 61 -8.07 -18.69 -11.50
CA PRO A 61 -8.71 -18.93 -10.21
C PRO A 61 -9.09 -17.66 -9.43
N PHE A 62 -8.45 -16.52 -9.76
CA PHE A 62 -8.67 -15.23 -9.13
C PHE A 62 -9.61 -14.32 -9.92
N LEU A 63 -10.07 -14.78 -11.08
CA LEU A 63 -10.99 -14.06 -11.95
C LEU A 63 -12.33 -14.80 -12.00
N PHE A 64 -13.41 -14.03 -11.95
CA PHE A 64 -14.77 -14.54 -12.15
C PHE A 64 -15.52 -13.63 -13.12
N SER A 65 -16.41 -14.20 -13.92
CA SER A 65 -17.17 -13.47 -14.92
C SER A 65 -18.59 -13.24 -14.42
N ILE A 66 -19.03 -11.98 -14.41
CA ILE A 66 -20.42 -11.59 -14.16
C ILE A 66 -20.89 -10.74 -15.34
N GLY A 67 -21.88 -11.24 -16.08
CA GLY A 67 -22.49 -10.48 -17.18
C GLY A 67 -21.52 -10.09 -18.31
N GLY A 68 -20.47 -10.90 -18.56
CA GLY A 68 -19.45 -10.63 -19.57
C GLY A 68 -18.29 -9.74 -19.13
N LEU A 69 -18.30 -9.27 -17.86
CA LEU A 69 -17.16 -8.55 -17.26
C LEU A 69 -16.32 -9.51 -16.43
N GLU A 70 -15.03 -9.56 -16.72
CA GLU A 70 -14.07 -10.28 -15.88
C GLU A 70 -13.68 -9.44 -14.67
N LEU A 71 -14.08 -9.89 -13.48
CA LEU A 71 -13.79 -9.23 -12.22
C LEU A 71 -12.82 -10.08 -11.41
N SER A 72 -11.90 -9.43 -10.72
CA SER A 72 -10.99 -10.09 -9.79
C SER A 72 -11.65 -10.28 -8.42
N ILE A 73 -11.38 -11.42 -7.78
CA ILE A 73 -11.79 -11.70 -6.38
C ILE A 73 -11.27 -10.64 -5.40
N PHE A 74 -10.21 -9.91 -5.77
CA PHE A 74 -9.67 -8.82 -4.95
C PHE A 74 -10.55 -7.57 -4.93
N VAL A 75 -11.49 -7.41 -5.87
CA VAL A 75 -12.44 -6.28 -5.88
C VAL A 75 -13.41 -6.38 -4.68
N PRO A 76 -14.19 -7.45 -4.52
CA PRO A 76 -15.05 -7.58 -3.34
C PRO A 76 -14.24 -7.67 -2.04
N LEU A 77 -13.08 -8.32 -2.06
CA LEU A 77 -12.17 -8.36 -0.91
C LEU A 77 -11.72 -6.96 -0.49
N GLY A 78 -11.37 -6.10 -1.45
CA GLY A 78 -10.98 -4.71 -1.18
C GLY A 78 -12.11 -3.90 -0.54
N ILE A 79 -13.33 -4.06 -1.00
CA ILE A 79 -14.51 -3.40 -0.42
C ILE A 79 -14.74 -3.88 1.02
N ILE A 80 -14.65 -5.19 1.26
CA ILE A 80 -14.78 -5.77 2.61
C ILE A 80 -13.68 -5.23 3.53
N LEU A 81 -12.42 -5.21 3.07
CA LEU A 81 -11.29 -4.67 3.84
C LEU A 81 -11.45 -3.17 4.12
N LEU A 82 -12.01 -2.39 3.20
CA LEU A 82 -12.33 -0.98 3.41
C LEU A 82 -13.32 -0.80 4.56
N ILE A 83 -14.43 -1.58 4.54
CA ILE A 83 -15.46 -1.53 5.58
C ILE A 83 -14.88 -1.96 6.92
N ILE A 84 -14.14 -3.07 6.96
CA ILE A 84 -13.48 -3.57 8.17
C ILE A 84 -12.51 -2.51 8.72
N SER A 85 -11.67 -1.93 7.87
CA SER A 85 -10.70 -0.89 8.28
C SER A 85 -11.41 0.33 8.88
N TYR A 86 -12.51 0.77 8.28
CA TYR A 86 -13.31 1.86 8.83
C TYR A 86 -13.90 1.50 10.20
N VAL A 87 -14.52 0.34 10.33
CA VAL A 87 -15.12 -0.12 11.60
C VAL A 87 -14.03 -0.24 12.67
N VAL A 88 -12.92 -0.91 12.36
CA VAL A 88 -11.82 -1.11 13.30
C VAL A 88 -11.24 0.23 13.77
N LEU A 89 -10.96 1.16 12.86
CA LEU A 89 -10.32 2.43 13.19
C LEU A 89 -11.26 3.41 13.91
N TYR A 90 -12.55 3.43 13.55
CA TYR A 90 -13.47 4.48 14.05
C TYR A 90 -14.53 3.99 15.04
N LYS A 91 -14.82 2.69 15.06
CA LYS A 91 -15.90 2.13 15.91
C LYS A 91 -15.40 1.22 17.03
N THR A 92 -14.07 0.95 17.11
CA THR A 92 -13.52 0.06 18.14
C THR A 92 -12.60 0.79 19.11
N ARG A 93 -12.46 0.22 20.32
CA ARG A 93 -11.50 0.70 21.34
C ARG A 93 -10.06 0.56 20.88
N PHE A 94 -9.77 -0.46 20.06
CA PHE A 94 -8.45 -0.68 19.47
C PHE A 94 -8.07 0.48 18.53
N GLY A 95 -8.96 0.85 17.59
CA GLY A 95 -8.72 1.95 16.65
C GLY A 95 -8.57 3.29 17.34
N LEU A 96 -9.36 3.54 18.42
CA LEU A 96 -9.22 4.75 19.23
C LEU A 96 -7.81 4.85 19.85
N ARG A 97 -7.34 3.75 20.48
CA ARG A 97 -6.00 3.69 21.09
C ARG A 97 -4.90 3.83 20.05
N LEU A 98 -5.06 3.20 18.89
CA LEU A 98 -4.09 3.27 17.80
C LEU A 98 -3.94 4.71 17.28
N ARG A 99 -5.05 5.40 17.04
CA ARG A 99 -5.06 6.81 16.62
C ARG A 99 -4.49 7.74 17.68
N ALA A 100 -4.80 7.51 18.96
CA ALA A 100 -4.22 8.26 20.07
C ALA A 100 -2.69 8.12 20.11
N CYS A 101 -2.15 6.92 19.88
CA CYS A 101 -0.71 6.68 19.77
C CYS A 101 -0.07 7.35 18.54
N GLY A 102 -0.84 7.63 17.50
CA GLY A 102 -0.40 8.36 16.30
C GLY A 102 -0.39 9.87 16.48
N GLU A 103 -1.30 10.42 17.32
CA GLU A 103 -1.39 11.86 17.57
C GLU A 103 -0.46 12.32 18.71
N HIS A 104 -0.60 11.71 19.90
CA HIS A 104 0.17 12.03 21.09
C HIS A 104 0.54 10.77 21.87
N PRO A 105 1.65 10.10 21.53
CA PRO A 105 2.03 8.85 22.18
C PRO A 105 2.31 9.00 23.69
N GLN A 106 2.87 10.15 24.13
CA GLN A 106 3.10 10.42 25.55
C GLN A 106 1.79 10.54 26.33
N ALA A 107 0.79 11.21 25.77
CA ALA A 107 -0.54 11.30 26.37
C ALA A 107 -1.24 9.94 26.41
N ALA A 108 -1.05 9.09 25.39
CA ALA A 108 -1.57 7.73 25.40
C ALA A 108 -0.90 6.86 26.48
N ASP A 109 0.40 7.00 26.68
CA ASP A 109 1.12 6.28 27.74
C ASP A 109 0.69 6.72 29.14
N SER A 110 0.43 8.02 29.37
CA SER A 110 -0.01 8.55 30.65
C SER A 110 -1.35 8.00 31.15
N VAL A 111 -2.22 7.59 30.22
CA VAL A 111 -3.50 6.92 30.54
C VAL A 111 -3.40 5.39 30.54
N GLY A 112 -2.18 4.84 30.56
CA GLY A 112 -1.91 3.41 30.68
C GLY A 112 -1.98 2.61 29.38
N ILE A 113 -1.99 3.27 28.21
CA ILE A 113 -1.93 2.58 26.92
C ILE A 113 -0.48 2.23 26.60
N ASN A 114 -0.20 0.93 26.35
CA ASN A 114 1.12 0.51 25.94
C ASN A 114 1.39 0.90 24.47
N VAL A 115 2.11 1.99 24.25
CA VAL A 115 2.41 2.57 22.93
C VAL A 115 3.21 1.59 22.07
N TYR A 116 4.18 0.87 22.64
CA TYR A 116 4.98 -0.10 21.89
C TYR A 116 4.10 -1.20 21.29
N LYS A 117 3.23 -1.83 22.10
CA LYS A 117 2.32 -2.87 21.62
C LYS A 117 1.37 -2.36 20.54
N MET A 118 0.87 -1.13 20.69
CA MET A 118 -0.02 -0.53 19.70
C MET A 118 0.69 -0.25 18.37
N ARG A 119 1.92 0.28 18.43
CA ARG A 119 2.74 0.50 17.22
C ARG A 119 3.08 -0.82 16.51
N TYR A 120 3.49 -1.85 17.25
CA TYR A 120 3.73 -3.18 16.69
C TYR A 120 2.48 -3.74 16.00
N ALA A 121 1.33 -3.70 16.68
CA ALA A 121 0.08 -4.15 16.09
C ALA A 121 -0.27 -3.39 14.80
N GLY A 122 -0.09 -2.07 14.77
CA GLY A 122 -0.31 -1.25 13.58
C GLY A 122 0.58 -1.66 12.41
N VAL A 123 1.89 -1.83 12.65
CA VAL A 123 2.85 -2.22 11.59
C VAL A 123 2.56 -3.62 11.07
N VAL A 124 2.26 -4.59 11.95
CA VAL A 124 1.94 -5.97 11.55
C VAL A 124 0.67 -6.04 10.71
N ILE A 125 -0.39 -5.34 11.13
CA ILE A 125 -1.64 -5.25 10.35
C ILE A 125 -1.38 -4.58 8.99
N SER A 126 -0.60 -3.50 8.97
CA SER A 126 -0.20 -2.82 7.73
C SER A 126 0.57 -3.75 6.79
N GLY A 127 1.49 -4.57 7.33
CA GLY A 127 2.23 -5.56 6.55
C GLY A 127 1.33 -6.61 5.92
N ALA A 128 0.32 -7.10 6.65
CA ALA A 128 -0.68 -8.02 6.11
C ALA A 128 -1.48 -7.41 4.95
N LEU A 129 -1.99 -6.19 5.16
CA LEU A 129 -2.78 -5.48 4.15
C LEU A 129 -1.92 -5.12 2.92
N GLY A 130 -0.67 -4.70 3.14
CA GLY A 130 0.28 -4.41 2.08
C GLY A 130 0.58 -5.64 1.20
N ALA A 131 0.75 -6.82 1.82
CA ALA A 131 0.98 -8.06 1.08
C ALA A 131 -0.26 -8.51 0.28
N ILE A 132 -1.47 -8.34 0.83
CA ILE A 132 -2.72 -8.59 0.09
C ILE A 132 -2.83 -7.62 -1.09
N GLY A 133 -2.51 -6.34 -0.88
CA GLY A 133 -2.49 -5.32 -1.93
C GLY A 133 -1.47 -5.63 -3.04
N GLY A 134 -0.27 -6.10 -2.67
CA GLY A 134 0.74 -6.56 -3.61
C GLY A 134 0.27 -7.75 -4.45
N MET A 135 -0.39 -8.73 -3.83
CA MET A 135 -1.02 -9.85 -4.54
C MET A 135 -2.10 -9.38 -5.51
N ALA A 136 -2.95 -8.46 -5.08
CA ALA A 136 -4.01 -7.88 -5.91
C ALA A 136 -3.45 -7.12 -7.12
N TYR A 137 -2.28 -6.52 -6.97
CA TYR A 137 -1.60 -5.78 -8.05
C TYR A 137 -0.95 -6.71 -9.08
N ILE A 138 -0.36 -7.83 -8.64
CA ILE A 138 0.44 -8.71 -9.51
C ILE A 138 -0.42 -9.79 -10.18
N VAL A 139 -1.23 -10.53 -9.40
CA VAL A 139 -1.80 -11.81 -9.85
C VAL A 139 -2.90 -11.66 -10.91
N PRO A 140 -3.90 -10.77 -10.77
CA PRO A 140 -5.02 -10.74 -11.72
C PRO A 140 -4.65 -10.26 -13.13
N PRO A 141 -3.80 -9.21 -13.31
CA PRO A 141 -3.63 -8.60 -14.63
C PRO A 141 -2.76 -9.41 -15.59
N VAL A 142 -1.89 -10.30 -15.08
CA VAL A 142 -0.92 -11.01 -15.91
C VAL A 142 -0.76 -12.47 -15.49
N GLN A 143 -0.28 -13.32 -16.41
CA GLN A 143 0.05 -14.72 -16.13
C GLN A 143 1.54 -14.95 -15.91
N THR A 144 2.36 -13.95 -16.20
CA THR A 144 3.80 -13.99 -16.03
C THR A 144 4.25 -12.72 -15.34
N TRP A 145 5.00 -12.85 -14.25
CA TRP A 145 5.56 -11.71 -13.54
C TRP A 145 7.07 -11.77 -13.50
N ASN A 146 7.72 -10.62 -13.78
CA ASN A 146 9.16 -10.46 -13.63
C ASN A 146 9.47 -9.77 -12.30
N PHE A 147 10.07 -10.50 -11.37
CA PHE A 147 10.39 -9.98 -10.03
C PHE A 147 11.53 -8.96 -10.01
N GLU A 148 12.35 -8.87 -11.08
CA GLU A 148 13.39 -7.83 -11.18
C GLU A 148 12.82 -6.41 -11.25
N VAL A 149 11.61 -6.26 -11.79
CA VAL A 149 10.92 -4.98 -11.88
C VAL A 149 10.26 -4.59 -10.53
N GLY A 150 10.10 -5.56 -9.62
CA GLY A 150 9.37 -5.38 -8.38
C GLY A 150 7.92 -4.96 -8.64
N VAL A 151 7.40 -4.05 -7.86
CA VAL A 151 6.04 -3.47 -8.05
C VAL A 151 6.05 -2.15 -8.82
N ALA A 152 7.13 -1.85 -9.55
CA ALA A 152 7.25 -0.69 -10.46
C ALA A 152 6.81 0.64 -9.84
N GLY A 153 7.13 0.87 -8.56
CA GLY A 153 6.78 2.11 -7.87
C GLY A 153 5.31 2.21 -7.40
N ALA A 154 4.50 1.16 -7.54
CA ALA A 154 3.10 1.19 -7.11
C ALA A 154 2.92 1.54 -5.61
N GLY A 155 3.91 1.24 -4.77
CA GLY A 155 3.92 1.65 -3.37
C GLY A 155 3.98 3.17 -3.18
N PHE A 156 4.76 3.88 -3.99
CA PHE A 156 4.80 5.36 -3.96
C PHE A 156 3.47 5.96 -4.43
N LEU A 157 2.84 5.37 -5.45
CA LEU A 157 1.51 5.77 -5.88
C LEU A 157 0.48 5.55 -4.77
N ALA A 158 0.55 4.43 -4.05
CA ALA A 158 -0.33 4.16 -2.90
C ALA A 158 -0.13 5.19 -1.77
N MET A 159 1.12 5.62 -1.49
CA MET A 159 1.38 6.71 -0.55
C MET A 159 0.76 8.03 -1.02
N ALA A 160 0.89 8.38 -2.30
CA ALA A 160 0.25 9.57 -2.86
C ALA A 160 -1.27 9.52 -2.70
N VAL A 161 -1.90 8.36 -2.96
CA VAL A 161 -3.34 8.13 -2.77
C VAL A 161 -3.74 8.28 -1.30
N MET A 162 -2.91 7.80 -0.36
CA MET A 162 -3.15 7.94 1.09
C MET A 162 -3.12 9.40 1.53
N ILE A 163 -2.11 10.16 1.10
CA ILE A 163 -1.97 11.59 1.40
C ILE A 163 -3.15 12.37 0.81
N PHE A 164 -3.52 12.08 -0.45
CA PHE A 164 -4.66 12.67 -1.11
C PHE A 164 -5.99 12.37 -0.40
N GLY A 165 -6.15 11.15 0.12
CA GLY A 165 -7.30 10.74 0.90
C GLY A 165 -7.28 11.21 2.36
N GLN A 166 -6.28 12.01 2.77
CA GLN A 166 -6.19 12.62 4.11
C GLN A 166 -6.28 11.58 5.24
N TRP A 167 -5.63 10.43 5.09
CA TRP A 167 -5.61 9.32 6.06
C TRP A 167 -7.00 8.79 6.47
N LYS A 168 -8.06 9.12 5.71
CA LYS A 168 -9.42 8.63 5.97
C LYS A 168 -9.78 7.52 4.99
N PRO A 169 -10.24 6.32 5.44
CA PRO A 169 -10.45 5.17 4.57
C PRO A 169 -11.35 5.44 3.36
N PHE A 170 -12.50 6.08 3.53
CA PHE A 170 -13.40 6.38 2.43
C PHE A 170 -12.85 7.44 1.47
N ASN A 171 -12.12 8.43 1.98
CA ASN A 171 -11.48 9.43 1.14
C ASN A 171 -10.32 8.80 0.35
N ILE A 172 -9.54 7.88 0.97
CA ILE A 172 -8.51 7.09 0.29
C ILE A 172 -9.13 6.25 -0.83
N PHE A 173 -10.31 5.64 -0.59
CA PHE A 173 -11.01 4.90 -1.63
C PHE A 173 -11.41 5.83 -2.80
N GLY A 174 -11.97 7.01 -2.52
CA GLY A 174 -12.28 8.01 -3.55
C GLY A 174 -11.04 8.46 -4.33
N ALA A 175 -9.94 8.73 -3.64
CA ALA A 175 -8.65 9.03 -4.26
C ALA A 175 -8.14 7.88 -5.14
N ALA A 176 -8.23 6.64 -4.64
CA ALA A 176 -7.83 5.45 -5.41
C ALA A 176 -8.64 5.29 -6.68
N MET A 177 -9.96 5.51 -6.62
CA MET A 177 -10.84 5.50 -7.81
C MET A 177 -10.45 6.58 -8.82
N PHE A 178 -10.14 7.79 -8.35
CA PHE A 178 -9.65 8.87 -9.19
C PHE A 178 -8.37 8.45 -9.95
N PHE A 179 -7.36 7.95 -9.24
CA PHE A 179 -6.12 7.48 -9.87
C PHE A 179 -6.34 6.28 -10.80
N ALA A 180 -7.26 5.37 -10.45
CA ALA A 180 -7.61 4.21 -11.28
C ALA A 180 -8.20 4.62 -12.63
N VAL A 181 -9.06 5.66 -12.66
CA VAL A 181 -9.62 6.20 -13.91
C VAL A 181 -8.51 6.72 -14.82
N PHE A 182 -7.57 7.52 -14.32
CA PHE A 182 -6.45 7.99 -15.13
C PHE A 182 -5.55 6.88 -15.64
N LYS A 183 -5.26 5.90 -14.78
CA LYS A 183 -4.47 4.73 -15.18
C LYS A 183 -5.18 3.88 -16.24
N SER A 184 -6.49 3.73 -16.11
CA SER A 184 -7.32 3.03 -17.11
C SER A 184 -7.31 3.77 -18.45
N LEU A 185 -7.48 5.10 -18.43
CA LEU A 185 -7.39 5.94 -19.63
C LEU A 185 -6.04 5.81 -20.31
N ALA A 186 -4.94 5.78 -19.53
CA ALA A 186 -3.59 5.56 -20.07
C ALA A 186 -3.46 4.22 -20.79
N ASN A 187 -4.06 3.16 -20.25
CA ASN A 187 -3.98 1.82 -20.81
C ASN A 187 -4.82 1.67 -22.11
N ILE A 188 -5.89 2.43 -22.27
CA ILE A 188 -6.77 2.37 -23.45
C ILE A 188 -6.52 3.51 -24.44
N ALA A 189 -5.56 4.40 -24.17
CA ALA A 189 -5.28 5.58 -24.98
C ALA A 189 -5.01 5.23 -26.43
N ASP A 190 -4.21 4.20 -26.67
CA ASP A 190 -3.81 3.76 -28.01
C ASP A 190 -4.94 3.10 -28.81
N SER A 191 -6.01 2.66 -28.14
CA SER A 191 -7.16 1.95 -28.76
C SER A 191 -8.43 2.80 -28.85
N THR A 192 -8.39 4.07 -28.39
CA THR A 192 -9.57 4.95 -28.30
C THR A 192 -9.40 6.18 -29.21
N PHE A 193 -10.42 7.07 -29.24
CA PHE A 193 -10.34 8.37 -29.91
C PHE A 193 -9.10 9.20 -29.46
N LEU A 194 -8.52 8.91 -28.32
CA LEU A 194 -7.30 9.52 -27.81
C LEU A 194 -6.07 9.20 -28.67
N ALA A 195 -6.09 8.11 -29.43
CA ALA A 195 -5.03 7.78 -30.39
C ALA A 195 -4.90 8.85 -31.49
N GLN A 196 -5.97 9.59 -31.80
CA GLN A 196 -5.96 10.68 -32.78
C GLN A 196 -5.11 11.89 -32.33
N LEU A 197 -4.90 12.05 -31.02
CA LEU A 197 -4.02 13.10 -30.49
C LEU A 197 -2.52 12.81 -30.72
N HIS A 198 -2.16 11.60 -31.15
CA HIS A 198 -0.76 11.17 -31.39
C HIS A 198 0.17 11.41 -30.19
N TRP A 199 -0.37 11.44 -28.98
CA TRP A 199 0.42 11.59 -27.77
C TRP A 199 1.03 10.25 -27.38
N SER A 200 2.28 10.27 -26.94
CA SER A 200 2.91 9.06 -26.41
C SER A 200 2.15 8.52 -25.19
N SER A 201 1.99 7.21 -25.09
CA SER A 201 1.41 6.51 -23.92
C SER A 201 2.01 6.97 -22.59
N ASN A 202 3.28 7.42 -22.61
CA ASN A 202 3.95 7.97 -21.44
C ASN A 202 3.30 9.24 -20.90
N ILE A 203 2.72 10.09 -21.76
CA ILE A 203 2.05 11.33 -21.33
C ILE A 203 0.80 10.99 -20.53
N TYR A 204 0.02 10.00 -20.98
CA TYR A 204 -1.16 9.53 -20.25
C TYR A 204 -0.79 8.91 -18.90
N ASN A 205 0.32 8.18 -18.84
CA ASN A 205 0.86 7.63 -17.59
C ASN A 205 1.34 8.71 -16.61
N MET A 206 1.73 9.87 -17.09
CA MET A 206 2.11 11.01 -16.23
C MET A 206 0.90 11.77 -15.67
N MET A 207 -0.27 11.72 -16.34
CA MET A 207 -1.46 12.51 -15.94
C MET A 207 -1.86 12.33 -14.45
N PRO A 208 -1.92 11.11 -13.88
CA PRO A 208 -2.26 10.93 -12.47
C PRO A 208 -1.30 11.66 -11.54
N PHE A 209 -0.01 11.63 -11.85
CA PHE A 209 1.02 12.27 -11.02
C PHE A 209 0.94 13.80 -11.11
N VAL A 210 0.72 14.34 -12.30
CA VAL A 210 0.52 15.79 -12.50
C VAL A 210 -0.76 16.25 -11.79
N ALA A 211 -1.85 15.51 -11.94
CA ALA A 211 -3.10 15.80 -11.26
C ALA A 211 -2.94 15.77 -9.73
N SER A 212 -2.20 14.78 -9.20
CA SER A 212 -1.91 14.70 -7.77
C SER A 212 -1.08 15.89 -7.28
N MET A 213 -0.09 16.33 -8.02
CA MET A 213 0.72 17.51 -7.67
C MET A 213 -0.15 18.78 -7.60
N ILE A 214 -1.02 18.98 -8.59
CA ILE A 214 -1.91 20.13 -8.62
C ILE A 214 -2.84 20.10 -7.39
N ILE A 215 -3.48 18.97 -7.12
CA ILE A 215 -4.42 18.88 -6.01
C ILE A 215 -3.69 19.01 -4.66
N LEU A 216 -2.52 18.40 -4.50
CA LEU A 216 -1.71 18.55 -3.29
C LEU A 216 -1.27 20.00 -3.05
N ALA A 217 -0.97 20.77 -4.09
CA ALA A 217 -0.65 22.18 -3.97
C ALA A 217 -1.80 22.99 -3.34
N PHE A 218 -3.05 22.64 -3.64
CA PHE A 218 -4.22 23.28 -3.05
C PHE A 218 -4.64 22.71 -1.69
N THR A 219 -4.38 21.43 -1.43
CA THR A 219 -4.89 20.71 -0.25
C THR A 219 -3.84 20.61 0.88
N SER A 220 -2.58 20.87 0.60
CA SER A 220 -1.44 20.71 1.52
C SER A 220 -1.57 21.49 2.84
N LYS A 221 -2.26 22.62 2.84
CA LYS A 221 -2.42 23.47 4.04
C LYS A 221 -3.19 22.82 5.19
N ASN A 222 -4.00 21.78 4.88
CA ASN A 222 -4.88 21.11 5.84
C ASN A 222 -4.58 19.60 5.94
N SER A 223 -3.29 19.23 5.92
CA SER A 223 -2.90 17.83 6.08
C SER A 223 -3.40 17.27 7.42
N MET A 224 -4.05 16.10 7.38
CA MET A 224 -4.49 15.35 8.56
C MET A 224 -3.54 14.20 8.90
N ALA A 225 -2.25 14.34 8.56
CA ALA A 225 -1.23 13.39 8.96
C ALA A 225 -1.15 13.27 10.50
N PRO A 226 -0.97 12.07 11.05
CA PRO A 226 -0.74 11.89 12.47
C PRO A 226 0.50 12.66 12.92
N LYS A 227 0.41 13.43 14.00
CA LYS A 227 1.50 14.33 14.47
C LYS A 227 2.78 13.58 14.85
N ALA A 228 2.66 12.34 15.31
CA ALA A 228 3.80 11.49 15.66
C ALA A 228 4.26 10.58 14.51
N GLU A 229 3.87 10.87 13.26
CA GLU A 229 4.35 10.15 12.08
C GLU A 229 5.86 10.37 11.93
N GLY A 230 6.60 9.26 11.73
CA GLY A 230 8.06 9.30 11.60
C GLY A 230 8.84 9.55 12.90
N ILE A 231 8.19 9.92 14.00
CA ILE A 231 8.85 10.26 15.26
C ILE A 231 8.99 9.00 16.13
N PRO A 232 10.22 8.59 16.48
CA PRO A 232 10.44 7.50 17.44
C PRO A 232 9.82 7.85 18.80
N TYR A 233 9.13 6.88 19.41
CA TYR A 233 8.61 7.07 20.76
C TYR A 233 9.67 6.76 21.80
N ASP A 234 9.90 7.70 22.72
CA ASP A 234 10.75 7.52 23.89
C ASP A 234 9.95 7.73 25.18
N LYS A 235 9.91 6.69 26.01
CA LYS A 235 9.21 6.74 27.30
C LYS A 235 9.90 7.66 28.31
N GLY A 236 11.20 7.89 28.14
CA GLY A 236 12.02 8.73 29.04
C GLY A 236 12.00 10.21 28.71
N SER A 237 11.59 10.61 27.52
CA SER A 237 11.47 12.02 27.10
C SER A 237 10.16 12.60 27.62
N ARG A 238 10.17 13.20 28.78
CA ARG A 238 9.09 14.01 29.33
C ARG A 238 9.42 15.49 29.16
#